data_1313128034b78045e0b0758333d77d05
#
_entry.id   1313128034b78045e0b0758333d77d05
#
_cell.length_a   1.000
_cell.length_b   1.000
_cell.length_c   1.000
_cell.angle_alpha   90.00
_cell.angle_beta   90.00
_cell.angle_gamma   90.00
#
_symmetry.space_group_name_H-M   'P 1'
#
loop_
_entity.id
_entity.type
_entity.pdbx_description
1 polymer ?
#
loop_
_entity_poly.entity_id
_entity_poly.type
_entity_poly.pdbx_seq_one_letter_code
_entity_poly.pdbx_strand_id
1 'polypeptide(L)'
;MEMRRRLLIIVSIFCALSATAQNMKSVFVSMPDSIAPLLTQTNKEDCIDFLDSNMKAVVKNRFGNEAEMKALTENYVLMQTSPVGTLEMKLLPVNDSTNVVCMVKTVCASACDSEVHFYTSDWSKKLDAKNFLQTPEADAFFLPNDTLTDEDALIRKKADMHLMKVSLSKDDASLTYIYSTPDYLNEEDREKLLPHLRKEPIVLRWQDGKFR
;
A
#
# COMPACT_ATOMS: atom_id res chain seq x y z
N MET A 1 -2.60 45.42 62.16
CA MET A 1 -2.14 44.04 62.01
C MET A 1 -2.64 43.53 60.65
N GLU A 2 -1.89 43.82 59.57
CA GLU A 2 -2.30 43.51 58.19
C GLU A 2 -1.80 42.13 57.82
N MET A 3 -2.73 41.27 57.55
CA MET A 3 -2.49 39.91 57.09
C MET A 3 -2.37 39.94 55.55
N ARG A 4 -1.15 39.96 55.04
CA ARG A 4 -0.88 39.87 53.58
C ARG A 4 -1.28 38.49 53.07
N ARG A 5 -2.39 38.42 52.39
CA ARG A 5 -2.78 37.31 51.56
C ARG A 5 -1.87 37.19 50.35
N ARG A 6 -0.90 36.30 50.37
CA ARG A 6 -0.12 35.93 49.15
C ARG A 6 -0.98 35.03 48.28
N LEU A 7 -1.47 35.59 47.18
CA LEU A 7 -2.14 34.87 46.13
C LEU A 7 -1.07 34.12 45.32
N LEU A 8 -0.94 32.82 45.53
CA LEU A 8 -0.12 31.93 44.70
C LEU A 8 -0.90 31.66 43.39
N ILE A 9 -0.53 32.39 42.34
CA ILE A 9 -0.96 32.09 40.98
C ILE A 9 -0.12 30.88 40.50
N ILE A 10 -0.70 29.69 40.55
CA ILE A 10 -0.16 28.50 39.90
C ILE A 10 -0.47 28.65 38.42
N VAL A 11 0.51 29.14 37.65
CA VAL A 11 0.46 29.09 36.18
C VAL A 11 0.72 27.64 35.78
N SER A 12 -0.36 26.88 35.58
CA SER A 12 -0.30 25.58 34.91
C SER A 12 0.08 25.82 33.46
N ILE A 13 1.35 25.66 33.13
CA ILE A 13 1.80 25.55 31.74
C ILE A 13 1.31 24.22 31.21
N PHE A 14 0.13 24.26 30.59
CA PHE A 14 -0.38 23.17 29.79
C PHE A 14 0.50 23.10 28.54
N CYS A 15 1.60 22.33 28.59
CA CYS A 15 2.29 21.91 27.38
C CYS A 15 1.30 21.06 26.56
N ALA A 16 0.53 21.70 25.71
CA ALA A 16 -0.15 21.03 24.63
C ALA A 16 0.95 20.42 23.74
N LEU A 17 1.26 19.15 24.00
CA LEU A 17 1.96 18.31 23.02
C LEU A 17 1.05 18.29 21.79
N SER A 18 1.33 19.19 20.86
CA SER A 18 0.75 19.13 19.52
C SER A 18 1.18 17.80 18.96
N ALA A 19 0.37 16.77 19.08
CA ALA A 19 0.51 15.55 18.29
C ALA A 19 0.37 16.02 16.84
N THR A 20 1.49 16.30 16.17
CA THR A 20 1.49 16.51 14.73
C THR A 20 1.00 15.22 14.14
N ALA A 21 -0.20 15.23 13.58
CA ALA A 21 -0.73 14.11 12.84
C ALA A 21 0.33 13.74 11.79
N GLN A 22 0.84 12.51 11.88
CA GLN A 22 1.82 12.03 10.89
C GLN A 22 1.15 12.06 9.53
N ASN A 23 1.71 12.82 8.60
CA ASN A 23 1.29 12.82 7.20
C ASN A 23 2.16 11.88 6.37
N MET A 24 1.67 11.46 5.22
CA MET A 24 2.38 10.55 4.33
C MET A 24 3.74 11.07 3.88
N LYS A 25 3.90 12.39 3.71
CA LYS A 25 5.17 13.03 3.34
C LYS A 25 6.27 12.69 4.36
N SER A 26 6.02 12.93 5.64
CA SER A 26 6.99 12.62 6.71
C SER A 26 7.25 11.12 6.86
N VAL A 27 6.21 10.30 6.73
CA VAL A 27 6.30 8.83 6.79
C VAL A 27 7.13 8.30 5.61
N PHE A 28 6.93 8.81 4.40
CA PHE A 28 7.70 8.40 3.22
C PHE A 28 9.18 8.76 3.35
N VAL A 29 9.50 9.98 3.77
CA VAL A 29 10.89 10.43 3.94
C VAL A 29 11.60 9.64 5.04
N SER A 30 10.93 9.35 6.16
CA SER A 30 11.52 8.57 7.27
C SER A 30 11.60 7.07 7.03
N MET A 31 11.08 6.55 5.90
CA MET A 31 11.11 5.12 5.59
C MET A 31 12.55 4.62 5.49
N PRO A 32 12.93 3.55 6.25
CA PRO A 32 14.26 2.96 6.15
C PRO A 32 14.56 2.43 4.75
N ASP A 33 15.78 2.62 4.27
CA ASP A 33 16.24 2.10 2.96
C ASP A 33 16.12 0.58 2.85
N SER A 34 16.19 -0.14 3.96
CA SER A 34 16.00 -1.61 3.98
C SER A 34 14.59 -2.04 3.56
N ILE A 35 13.60 -1.16 3.72
CA ILE A 35 12.20 -1.43 3.32
C ILE A 35 12.00 -1.17 1.83
N ALA A 36 12.65 -0.14 1.27
CA ALA A 36 12.59 0.18 -0.16
C ALA A 36 14.02 0.34 -0.72
N PRO A 37 14.77 -0.75 -0.93
CA PRO A 37 16.21 -0.71 -1.19
C PRO A 37 16.59 -0.06 -2.53
N LEU A 38 15.64 0.15 -3.44
CA LEU A 38 15.87 0.88 -4.69
C LEU A 38 15.98 2.41 -4.47
N LEU A 39 15.41 2.94 -3.40
CA LEU A 39 15.39 4.36 -3.09
C LEU A 39 16.39 4.66 -1.97
N THR A 40 17.22 5.67 -2.18
CA THR A 40 18.07 6.22 -1.13
C THR A 40 17.30 7.26 -0.30
N GLN A 41 17.84 7.63 0.85
CA GLN A 41 17.30 8.74 1.64
C GLN A 41 17.20 10.02 0.80
N THR A 42 18.28 10.36 0.06
CA THR A 42 18.31 11.51 -0.85
C THR A 42 17.23 11.43 -1.93
N ASN A 43 16.99 10.24 -2.53
CA ASN A 43 15.93 10.09 -3.51
C ASN A 43 14.55 10.44 -2.95
N LYS A 44 14.28 10.04 -1.71
CA LYS A 44 13.00 10.32 -1.04
C LYS A 44 12.83 11.82 -0.76
N GLU A 45 13.87 12.47 -0.29
CA GLU A 45 13.92 13.91 -0.03
C GLU A 45 13.78 14.71 -1.33
N ASP A 46 14.57 14.40 -2.37
CA ASP A 46 14.50 15.05 -3.68
C ASP A 46 13.10 14.95 -4.31
N CYS A 47 12.43 13.80 -4.21
CA CYS A 47 11.06 13.66 -4.70
C CYS A 47 10.10 14.63 -4.04
N ILE A 48 10.26 14.86 -2.73
CA ILE A 48 9.45 15.83 -1.99
C ILE A 48 9.76 17.27 -2.41
N ASP A 49 11.04 17.61 -2.51
CA ASP A 49 11.49 18.96 -2.88
C ASP A 49 11.03 19.32 -4.31
N PHE A 50 11.06 18.35 -5.23
CA PHE A 50 10.54 18.55 -6.58
C PHE A 50 9.04 18.84 -6.58
N LEU A 51 8.25 18.07 -5.82
CA LEU A 51 6.80 18.32 -5.70
C LEU A 51 6.50 19.66 -5.06
N ASP A 52 7.20 20.03 -3.99
CA ASP A 52 7.04 21.32 -3.31
C ASP A 52 7.39 22.48 -4.25
N SER A 53 8.29 22.25 -5.20
CA SER A 53 8.69 23.19 -6.27
C SER A 53 7.79 23.12 -7.52
N ASN A 54 6.67 22.37 -7.48
CA ASN A 54 5.80 22.10 -8.63
C ASN A 54 6.52 21.50 -9.84
N MET A 55 7.56 20.71 -9.58
CA MET A 55 8.31 19.98 -10.60
C MET A 55 7.90 18.51 -10.63
N LYS A 56 8.21 17.86 -11.75
CA LYS A 56 8.04 16.40 -11.86
C LYS A 56 9.05 15.71 -10.95
N ALA A 57 8.58 14.88 -10.02
CA ALA A 57 9.40 14.19 -9.04
C ALA A 57 10.04 12.93 -9.62
N VAL A 58 11.10 13.09 -10.42
CA VAL A 58 11.87 12.01 -11.05
C VAL A 58 13.29 12.01 -10.51
N VAL A 59 13.73 10.85 -10.05
CA VAL A 59 15.08 10.62 -9.52
C VAL A 59 15.71 9.39 -10.17
N LYS A 60 17.02 9.20 -10.00
CA LYS A 60 17.70 7.95 -10.37
C LYS A 60 17.78 7.04 -9.15
N ASN A 61 17.21 5.83 -9.26
CA ASN A 61 17.31 4.83 -8.20
C ASN A 61 18.74 4.27 -8.08
N ARG A 62 18.98 3.38 -7.10
CA ARG A 62 20.32 2.80 -6.84
C ARG A 62 20.94 2.07 -8.03
N PHE A 63 20.15 1.62 -8.99
CA PHE A 63 20.62 0.95 -10.21
C PHE A 63 20.65 1.88 -11.42
N GLY A 64 20.45 3.19 -11.23
CA GLY A 64 20.50 4.19 -12.30
C GLY A 64 19.22 4.26 -13.15
N ASN A 65 18.19 3.46 -12.86
CA ASN A 65 16.89 3.55 -13.54
C ASN A 65 16.10 4.75 -13.01
N GLU A 66 15.19 5.24 -13.84
CA GLU A 66 14.26 6.28 -13.40
C GLU A 66 13.26 5.72 -12.39
N ALA A 67 13.06 6.50 -11.33
CA ALA A 67 12.01 6.34 -10.35
C ALA A 67 11.23 7.65 -10.24
N GLU A 68 9.91 7.57 -10.15
CA GLU A 68 9.03 8.74 -10.20
C GLU A 68 7.93 8.64 -9.13
N MET A 69 7.79 9.69 -8.34
CA MET A 69 6.62 9.84 -7.48
C MET A 69 5.43 10.32 -8.31
N LYS A 70 4.48 9.41 -8.54
CA LYS A 70 3.29 9.65 -9.39
C LYS A 70 2.17 10.36 -8.66
N ALA A 71 2.05 10.15 -7.36
CA ALA A 71 1.06 10.79 -6.51
C ALA A 71 1.53 10.89 -5.07
N LEU A 72 1.17 11.98 -4.41
CA LEU A 72 1.33 12.19 -2.98
C LEU A 72 0.11 12.95 -2.47
N THR A 73 -0.51 12.45 -1.41
CA THR A 73 -1.56 13.13 -0.66
C THR A 73 -1.22 13.12 0.83
N GLU A 74 -2.09 13.64 1.67
CA GLU A 74 -1.90 13.62 3.12
C GLU A 74 -1.71 12.20 3.68
N ASN A 75 -2.39 11.21 3.10
CA ASN A 75 -2.41 9.83 3.59
C ASN A 75 -2.01 8.76 2.55
N TYR A 76 -1.59 9.15 1.33
CA TYR A 76 -1.26 8.20 0.26
C TYR A 76 -0.05 8.65 -0.53
N VAL A 77 0.75 7.69 -0.99
CA VAL A 77 1.82 7.89 -1.98
C VAL A 77 1.85 6.73 -2.97
N LEU A 78 2.10 7.07 -4.25
CA LEU A 78 2.42 6.13 -5.32
C LEU A 78 3.79 6.50 -5.89
N MET A 79 4.71 5.57 -5.80
CA MET A 79 6.07 5.67 -6.35
C MET A 79 6.29 4.58 -7.38
N GLN A 80 6.63 4.95 -8.62
CA GLN A 80 7.23 4.03 -9.57
C GLN A 80 8.72 3.93 -9.22
N THR A 81 9.16 2.78 -8.73
CA THR A 81 10.52 2.59 -8.23
C THR A 81 11.50 2.09 -9.30
N SER A 82 10.97 1.54 -10.40
CA SER A 82 11.69 1.05 -11.56
C SER A 82 10.75 0.94 -12.76
N PRO A 83 11.22 0.62 -13.98
CA PRO A 83 10.34 0.39 -15.13
C PRO A 83 9.24 -0.66 -14.91
N VAL A 84 9.48 -1.62 -14.02
CA VAL A 84 8.58 -2.75 -13.73
C VAL A 84 8.05 -2.77 -12.30
N GLY A 85 8.52 -1.88 -11.42
CA GLY A 85 8.21 -1.91 -9.99
C GLY A 85 7.47 -0.67 -9.52
N THR A 86 6.45 -0.86 -8.67
CA THR A 86 5.76 0.22 -7.97
C THR A 86 5.72 -0.04 -6.46
N LEU A 87 5.62 1.04 -5.72
CA LEU A 87 5.42 1.07 -4.28
C LEU A 87 4.26 2.02 -3.99
N GLU A 88 3.21 1.48 -3.40
CA GLU A 88 2.10 2.27 -2.87
C GLU A 88 2.09 2.22 -1.35
N MET A 89 1.78 3.33 -0.70
CA MET A 89 1.57 3.34 0.74
C MET A 89 0.34 4.17 1.09
N LYS A 90 -0.35 3.73 2.13
CA LYS A 90 -1.48 4.45 2.72
C LYS A 90 -1.42 4.42 4.23
N LEU A 91 -1.65 5.58 4.85
CA LEU A 91 -1.89 5.69 6.27
C LEU A 91 -3.36 5.33 6.55
N LEU A 92 -3.56 4.35 7.41
CA LEU A 92 -4.86 3.82 7.76
C LEU A 92 -5.08 3.95 9.28
N PRO A 93 -6.18 4.55 9.72
CA PRO A 93 -6.45 4.72 11.14
C PRO A 93 -6.83 3.39 11.79
N VAL A 94 -6.18 3.05 12.91
CA VAL A 94 -6.57 1.93 13.77
C VAL A 94 -7.46 2.41 14.90
N ASN A 95 -7.19 3.63 15.38
CA ASN A 95 -7.99 4.36 16.35
C ASN A 95 -7.75 5.87 16.19
N ASP A 96 -8.35 6.69 17.06
CA ASP A 96 -8.32 8.17 16.96
C ASP A 96 -6.90 8.78 17.00
N SER A 97 -5.90 8.05 17.48
CA SER A 97 -4.54 8.55 17.68
C SER A 97 -3.45 7.73 16.97
N THR A 98 -3.81 6.59 16.40
CA THR A 98 -2.82 5.64 15.85
C THR A 98 -3.15 5.25 14.43
N ASN A 99 -2.16 5.46 13.54
CA ASN A 99 -2.21 4.98 12.18
C ASN A 99 -1.22 3.83 11.97
N VAL A 100 -1.55 2.95 11.04
CA VAL A 100 -0.63 1.97 10.45
C VAL A 100 -0.34 2.34 9.00
N VAL A 101 0.84 1.97 8.52
CA VAL A 101 1.18 2.05 7.10
C VAL A 101 0.81 0.74 6.45
N CYS A 102 -0.14 0.76 5.52
CA CYS A 102 -0.32 -0.30 4.55
C CYS A 102 0.57 0.00 3.34
N MET A 103 1.42 -0.95 2.98
CA MET A 103 2.36 -0.85 1.87
C MET A 103 2.11 -1.97 0.87
N VAL A 104 1.97 -1.63 -0.40
CA VAL A 104 1.86 -2.56 -1.51
C VAL A 104 3.08 -2.40 -2.40
N LYS A 105 3.81 -3.49 -2.61
CA LYS A 105 4.90 -3.57 -3.58
C LYS A 105 4.45 -4.43 -4.73
N THR A 106 4.49 -3.89 -5.94
CA THR A 106 4.09 -4.61 -7.15
C THR A 106 5.26 -4.68 -8.12
N VAL A 107 5.43 -5.84 -8.72
CA VAL A 107 6.34 -6.05 -9.85
C VAL A 107 5.53 -6.61 -11.00
N CYS A 108 5.72 -6.03 -12.18
CA CYS A 108 5.05 -6.44 -13.42
C CYS A 108 6.09 -6.86 -14.45
N ALA A 109 5.90 -8.06 -15.03
CA ALA A 109 6.52 -8.49 -16.27
C ALA A 109 5.40 -8.74 -17.29
N SER A 110 5.17 -10.00 -17.72
CA SER A 110 3.93 -10.33 -18.46
C SER A 110 2.70 -10.17 -17.58
N ALA A 111 2.75 -10.69 -16.34
CA ALA A 111 1.75 -10.50 -15.30
C ALA A 111 2.32 -9.68 -14.15
N CYS A 112 1.44 -9.10 -13.35
CA CYS A 112 1.83 -8.38 -12.14
C CYS A 112 1.63 -9.28 -10.90
N ASP A 113 2.56 -9.16 -9.94
CA ASP A 113 2.37 -9.73 -8.62
C ASP A 113 2.65 -8.69 -7.54
N SER A 114 1.97 -8.80 -6.40
CA SER A 114 2.02 -7.80 -5.34
C SER A 114 2.13 -8.42 -3.96
N GLU A 115 2.96 -7.79 -3.13
CA GLU A 115 3.06 -8.09 -1.71
C GLU A 115 2.43 -6.96 -0.88
N VAL A 116 1.61 -7.31 0.10
CA VAL A 116 1.01 -6.36 1.04
C VAL A 116 1.65 -6.49 2.40
N HIS A 117 2.18 -5.37 2.91
CA HIS A 117 2.84 -5.30 4.21
C HIS A 117 2.21 -4.23 5.09
N PHE A 118 2.31 -4.43 6.40
CA PHE A 118 1.89 -3.45 7.39
C PHE A 118 3.05 -3.10 8.31
N TYR A 119 3.15 -1.81 8.65
CA TYR A 119 4.16 -1.27 9.56
C TYR A 119 3.51 -0.26 10.52
N THR A 120 4.16 -0.06 11.66
CA THR A 120 3.89 1.13 12.46
C THR A 120 4.30 2.37 11.68
N SER A 121 3.62 3.49 11.89
CA SER A 121 3.86 4.73 11.13
C SER A 121 5.22 5.37 11.40
N ASP A 122 5.93 4.95 12.45
CA ASP A 122 7.31 5.31 12.79
C ASP A 122 8.35 4.30 12.28
N TRP A 123 7.93 3.26 11.54
CA TRP A 123 8.75 2.17 11.00
C TRP A 123 9.44 1.27 12.04
N SER A 124 9.15 1.46 13.33
CA SER A 124 9.81 0.70 14.40
C SER A 124 9.49 -0.80 14.36
N LYS A 125 8.34 -1.17 13.76
CA LYS A 125 7.89 -2.56 13.73
C LYS A 125 7.16 -2.91 12.43
N LYS A 126 7.53 -4.06 11.83
CA LYS A 126 6.70 -4.75 10.84
C LYS A 126 5.59 -5.49 11.56
N LEU A 127 4.35 -5.29 11.15
CA LEU A 127 3.17 -5.89 11.75
C LEU A 127 2.75 -7.15 10.98
N ASP A 128 2.14 -8.12 11.67
CA ASP A 128 1.59 -9.29 10.99
C ASP A 128 0.36 -8.90 10.16
N ALA A 129 0.46 -9.08 8.84
CA ALA A 129 -0.60 -8.72 7.90
C ALA A 129 -1.93 -9.44 8.20
N LYS A 130 -1.90 -10.64 8.75
CA LYS A 130 -3.11 -11.40 9.13
C LYS A 130 -4.01 -10.69 10.14
N ASN A 131 -3.44 -9.76 10.92
CA ASN A 131 -4.21 -8.95 11.86
C ASN A 131 -5.08 -7.89 11.16
N PHE A 132 -4.73 -7.52 9.92
CA PHE A 132 -5.31 -6.38 9.19
C PHE A 132 -5.99 -6.80 7.88
N LEU A 133 -5.66 -7.97 7.35
CA LEU A 133 -6.06 -8.38 6.02
C LEU A 133 -6.21 -9.89 5.93
N GLN A 134 -7.35 -10.34 5.42
CA GLN A 134 -7.50 -11.69 4.90
C GLN A 134 -7.34 -11.62 3.38
N THR A 135 -6.17 -12.06 2.89
CA THR A 135 -5.90 -12.11 1.45
C THR A 135 -6.88 -13.04 0.77
N PRO A 136 -7.54 -12.62 -0.33
CA PRO A 136 -8.38 -13.52 -1.10
C PRO A 136 -7.59 -14.72 -1.64
N GLU A 137 -8.15 -15.91 -1.49
CA GLU A 137 -7.60 -17.12 -2.13
C GLU A 137 -7.86 -17.10 -3.63
N ALA A 138 -7.08 -17.84 -4.41
CA ALA A 138 -7.22 -17.91 -5.87
C ALA A 138 -8.64 -18.27 -6.30
N ASP A 139 -9.28 -19.20 -5.60
CA ASP A 139 -10.64 -19.65 -5.89
C ASP A 139 -11.69 -18.54 -5.81
N ALA A 140 -11.42 -17.47 -5.03
CA ALA A 140 -12.32 -16.33 -4.94
C ALA A 140 -12.46 -15.55 -6.26
N PHE A 141 -11.52 -15.74 -7.20
CA PHE A 141 -11.54 -15.10 -8.52
C PHE A 141 -12.22 -15.97 -9.59
N PHE A 142 -12.53 -17.24 -9.28
CA PHE A 142 -13.25 -18.11 -10.19
C PHE A 142 -14.76 -17.98 -9.99
N LEU A 143 -15.49 -18.11 -11.09
CA LEU A 143 -16.94 -18.21 -11.04
C LEU A 143 -17.35 -19.51 -10.35
N PRO A 144 -18.41 -19.51 -9.52
CA PRO A 144 -18.98 -20.74 -8.99
C PRO A 144 -19.37 -21.66 -10.15
N ASN A 145 -18.92 -22.90 -10.11
CA ASN A 145 -19.17 -23.84 -11.19
C ASN A 145 -19.84 -25.09 -10.66
N ASP A 146 -21.09 -25.30 -11.05
CA ASP A 146 -21.84 -26.50 -10.74
C ASP A 146 -21.52 -27.65 -11.74
N THR A 147 -20.83 -27.32 -12.86
CA THR A 147 -20.50 -28.28 -13.92
C THR A 147 -19.13 -27.97 -14.55
N LEU A 148 -18.06 -28.30 -13.84
CA LEU A 148 -16.72 -28.30 -14.43
C LEU A 148 -16.57 -29.50 -15.36
N THR A 149 -16.25 -29.26 -16.62
CA THR A 149 -15.77 -30.31 -17.51
C THR A 149 -14.34 -30.72 -17.14
N ASP A 150 -13.87 -31.90 -17.62
CA ASP A 150 -12.49 -32.30 -17.43
C ASP A 150 -11.50 -31.30 -18.06
N GLU A 151 -11.91 -30.64 -19.16
CA GLU A 151 -11.12 -29.60 -19.84
C GLU A 151 -11.00 -28.34 -18.95
N ASP A 152 -12.09 -27.91 -18.33
CA ASP A 152 -12.07 -26.75 -17.40
C ASP A 152 -11.19 -27.03 -16.18
N ALA A 153 -11.23 -28.27 -15.66
CA ALA A 153 -10.35 -28.66 -14.57
C ALA A 153 -8.85 -28.66 -14.98
N LEU A 154 -8.57 -29.00 -16.24
CA LEU A 154 -7.21 -28.98 -16.78
C LEU A 154 -6.71 -27.55 -16.95
N ILE A 155 -7.53 -26.62 -17.47
CA ILE A 155 -7.10 -25.22 -17.66
C ILE A 155 -6.87 -24.54 -16.31
N ARG A 156 -7.68 -24.83 -15.28
CA ARG A 156 -7.42 -24.34 -13.91
C ARG A 156 -6.08 -24.85 -13.37
N LYS A 157 -5.68 -26.09 -13.66
CA LYS A 157 -4.38 -26.64 -13.26
C LYS A 157 -3.19 -25.96 -13.96
N LYS A 158 -3.38 -25.45 -15.17
CA LYS A 158 -2.34 -24.69 -15.88
C LYS A 158 -2.12 -23.31 -15.27
N ALA A 159 -3.14 -22.75 -14.60
CA ALA A 159 -3.05 -21.51 -13.84
C ALA A 159 -2.49 -21.77 -12.42
N ASP A 160 -1.37 -22.47 -12.32
CA ASP A 160 -0.74 -22.90 -11.06
C ASP A 160 -0.01 -21.79 -10.31
N MET A 161 0.34 -20.71 -10.98
CA MET A 161 0.88 -19.50 -10.36
C MET A 161 -0.23 -18.52 -10.04
N HIS A 162 -0.48 -18.31 -8.74
CA HIS A 162 -1.54 -17.42 -8.28
C HIS A 162 -1.02 -15.98 -8.15
N LEU A 163 -0.88 -15.30 -9.30
CA LEU A 163 -0.39 -13.92 -9.37
C LEU A 163 -1.53 -12.94 -9.16
N MET A 164 -1.33 -11.96 -8.30
CA MET A 164 -2.35 -10.96 -7.95
C MET A 164 -1.77 -9.56 -7.97
N LYS A 165 -2.32 -8.72 -8.83
CA LYS A 165 -2.06 -7.28 -8.76
C LYS A 165 -2.93 -6.67 -7.67
N VAL A 166 -2.29 -6.00 -6.71
CA VAL A 166 -2.96 -5.29 -5.62
C VAL A 166 -2.71 -3.81 -5.74
N SER A 167 -3.71 -2.98 -5.46
CA SER A 167 -3.57 -1.53 -5.44
C SER A 167 -4.37 -0.89 -4.31
N LEU A 168 -3.81 0.18 -3.73
CA LEU A 168 -4.47 1.03 -2.76
C LEU A 168 -5.20 2.17 -3.46
N SER A 169 -6.41 2.50 -3.03
CA SER A 169 -7.10 3.68 -3.53
C SER A 169 -6.44 4.96 -2.98
N LYS A 170 -6.22 5.93 -3.87
CA LYS A 170 -5.80 7.28 -3.48
C LYS A 170 -6.94 8.00 -2.73
N ASP A 171 -8.18 7.79 -3.17
CA ASP A 171 -9.33 8.61 -2.80
C ASP A 171 -10.08 8.08 -1.58
N ASP A 172 -10.05 6.77 -1.34
CA ASP A 172 -10.69 6.14 -0.18
C ASP A 172 -9.78 5.11 0.50
N ALA A 173 -10.25 4.47 1.57
CA ALA A 173 -9.50 3.44 2.28
C ALA A 173 -9.87 2.04 1.75
N SER A 174 -9.70 1.83 0.44
CA SER A 174 -9.92 0.52 -0.21
C SER A 174 -8.63 -0.09 -0.75
N LEU A 175 -8.63 -1.42 -0.82
CA LEU A 175 -7.60 -2.28 -1.37
C LEU A 175 -8.24 -3.17 -2.43
N THR A 176 -7.72 -3.10 -3.66
CA THR A 176 -8.29 -3.80 -4.81
C THR A 176 -7.37 -4.92 -5.25
N TYR A 177 -7.92 -6.11 -5.44
CA TYR A 177 -7.24 -7.29 -5.96
C TYR A 177 -7.73 -7.62 -7.36
N ILE A 178 -6.78 -7.82 -8.29
CA ILE A 178 -7.00 -8.27 -9.65
C ILE A 178 -6.19 -9.55 -9.85
N TYR A 179 -6.83 -10.63 -10.29
CA TYR A 179 -6.14 -11.87 -10.64
C TYR A 179 -5.41 -11.69 -11.96
N SER A 180 -4.09 -11.66 -11.92
CA SER A 180 -3.22 -11.36 -13.07
C SER A 180 -2.60 -12.60 -13.72
N THR A 181 -2.84 -13.80 -13.17
CA THR A 181 -2.35 -15.07 -13.73
C THR A 181 -2.68 -15.27 -15.22
N PRO A 182 -3.86 -14.84 -15.75
CA PRO A 182 -4.15 -14.96 -17.18
C PRO A 182 -3.11 -14.26 -18.07
N ASP A 183 -2.50 -13.18 -17.60
CA ASP A 183 -1.50 -12.42 -18.37
C ASP A 183 -0.13 -13.13 -18.44
N TYR A 184 0.07 -14.18 -17.63
CA TYR A 184 1.24 -15.05 -17.62
C TYR A 184 1.10 -16.22 -18.61
N LEU A 185 -0.13 -16.64 -18.90
CA LEU A 185 -0.41 -17.79 -19.77
C LEU A 185 -0.18 -17.44 -21.25
N ASN A 186 0.02 -18.45 -22.08
CA ASN A 186 -0.06 -18.28 -23.53
C ASN A 186 -1.51 -17.90 -23.94
N GLU A 187 -1.67 -17.39 -25.17
CA GLU A 187 -2.94 -16.83 -25.64
C GLU A 187 -4.08 -17.87 -25.63
N GLU A 188 -3.80 -19.10 -26.08
CA GLU A 188 -4.80 -20.20 -26.12
C GLU A 188 -5.32 -20.55 -24.71
N ASP A 189 -4.41 -20.74 -23.75
CA ASP A 189 -4.77 -21.08 -22.37
C ASP A 189 -5.46 -19.90 -21.66
N ARG A 190 -5.03 -18.67 -21.95
CA ARG A 190 -5.66 -17.45 -21.48
C ARG A 190 -7.12 -17.34 -21.94
N GLU A 191 -7.38 -17.51 -23.24
CA GLU A 191 -8.72 -17.42 -23.79
C GLU A 191 -9.65 -18.49 -23.21
N LYS A 192 -9.13 -19.67 -22.92
CA LYS A 192 -9.89 -20.75 -22.25
C LYS A 192 -10.14 -20.46 -20.78
N LEU A 193 -9.23 -19.78 -20.08
CA LEU A 193 -9.36 -19.47 -18.66
C LEU A 193 -10.31 -18.31 -18.38
N LEU A 194 -10.27 -17.24 -19.19
CA LEU A 194 -11.02 -16.00 -18.96
C LEU A 194 -12.53 -16.19 -18.71
N PRO A 195 -13.26 -17.09 -19.44
CA PRO A 195 -14.67 -17.33 -19.20
C PRO A 195 -15.00 -17.88 -17.80
N HIS A 196 -14.03 -18.48 -17.12
CA HIS A 196 -14.20 -19.07 -15.78
C HIS A 196 -13.87 -18.09 -14.65
N LEU A 197 -13.39 -16.89 -14.98
CA LEU A 197 -13.04 -15.89 -14.00
C LEU A 197 -14.13 -14.84 -13.84
N ARG A 198 -14.24 -14.33 -12.63
CA ARG A 198 -15.06 -13.14 -12.37
C ARG A 198 -14.47 -11.95 -13.12
N LYS A 199 -15.34 -11.09 -13.65
CA LYS A 199 -14.93 -9.87 -14.37
C LYS A 199 -14.55 -8.74 -13.42
N GLU A 200 -15.23 -8.70 -12.27
CA GLU A 200 -15.04 -7.62 -11.31
C GLU A 200 -13.88 -7.94 -10.35
N PRO A 201 -13.04 -6.96 -10.02
CA PRO A 201 -12.01 -7.12 -9.01
C PRO A 201 -12.61 -7.37 -7.63
N ILE A 202 -11.81 -7.91 -6.72
CA ILE A 202 -12.18 -7.98 -5.30
C ILE A 202 -11.74 -6.69 -4.64
N VAL A 203 -12.68 -5.95 -4.06
CA VAL A 203 -12.42 -4.70 -3.36
C VAL A 203 -12.71 -4.89 -1.88
N LEU A 204 -11.68 -4.71 -1.06
CA LEU A 204 -11.77 -4.72 0.39
C LEU A 204 -11.75 -3.29 0.90
N ARG A 205 -12.54 -2.98 1.93
CA ARG A 205 -12.61 -1.66 2.55
C ARG A 205 -12.06 -1.70 3.96
N TRP A 206 -11.34 -0.66 4.34
CA TRP A 206 -10.83 -0.52 5.70
C TRP A 206 -11.96 -0.16 6.65
N GLN A 207 -12.25 -1.04 7.59
CA GLN A 207 -13.30 -0.89 8.60
C GLN A 207 -12.82 -1.50 9.93
N ASP A 208 -13.00 -0.79 11.03
CA ASP A 208 -12.63 -1.24 12.38
C ASP A 208 -11.19 -1.77 12.48
N GLY A 209 -10.25 -1.08 11.82
CA GLY A 209 -8.83 -1.43 11.83
C GLY A 209 -8.46 -2.66 10.98
N LYS A 210 -9.30 -3.06 10.00
CA LYS A 210 -9.04 -4.19 9.08
C LYS A 210 -9.63 -3.96 7.71
N PHE A 211 -9.05 -4.57 6.69
CA PHE A 211 -9.65 -4.73 5.37
C PHE A 211 -10.66 -5.90 5.37
N ARG A 212 -11.88 -5.59 4.92
CA ARG A 212 -13.01 -6.54 4.79
C ARG A 212 -13.75 -6.34 3.49
#